data_83aac6ce5f580c9847984fe7cb82fb23
#
_entry.id   83aac6ce5f580c9847984fe7cb82fb23
#
_cell.length_a   1.000
_cell.length_b   1.000
_cell.length_c   1.000
_cell.angle_alpha   90.00
_cell.angle_beta   90.00
_cell.angle_gamma   90.00
#
_symmetry.space_group_name_H-M   'P 1'
#
loop_
_entity.id
_entity.type
_entity.pdbx_description
1 polymer ?
#
loop_
_entity_poly.entity_id
_entity_poly.type
_entity_poly.pdbx_seq_one_letter_code
_entity_poly.pdbx_strand_id
1 'polypeptide(L)'
;MSTGFFPRTAVLSAALVALTAVGSAQAQALVGLTSSNQITRFNAATPGTSTSVAITGLLAGERFVGLDLRPSNNTIYGITFSNRIYTVNEFTGAATFVAAMSSAAVTGFQGWGIDFNPVADFAGTASLRLVGSGGGNFGVNANTGAVTIGTPVATGYTGVSYTNSSTTGAPASTGLYYINSTTDTLSFAATGFNNPTITTIGSLGVDVLSANGFEVLSNGMAFAALNVDNGSAATSLYSINLGTGAATLLGQYNGTLSGLTISVVPEPGTYALMLAGLGLVGFSAKRRLGRVSR
;
A
#
# COMPACT_ATOMS: atom_id res chain seq x y z
N MET A 1 -23.66 -73.07 -33.86
CA MET A 1 -22.45 -72.24 -33.82
C MET A 1 -22.90 -70.80 -33.75
N SER A 2 -22.89 -70.18 -32.52
CA SER A 2 -23.34 -68.85 -32.30
C SER A 2 -22.10 -68.04 -31.87
N THR A 3 -21.70 -67.07 -32.66
CA THR A 3 -20.56 -66.16 -32.41
C THR A 3 -21.08 -64.97 -31.73
N GLY A 4 -20.81 -64.86 -30.40
CA GLY A 4 -21.14 -63.68 -29.59
C GLY A 4 -20.21 -62.49 -29.89
N PHE A 5 -20.83 -61.35 -30.16
CA PHE A 5 -20.16 -60.07 -30.39
C PHE A 5 -20.14 -59.35 -29.09
N PHE A 6 -18.96 -59.13 -28.47
CA PHE A 6 -18.81 -58.25 -27.28
C PHE A 6 -18.49 -56.80 -27.70
N PRO A 7 -19.24 -55.80 -27.23
CA PRO A 7 -18.87 -54.43 -27.48
C PRO A 7 -17.71 -54.01 -26.57
N ARG A 8 -16.64 -53.47 -27.17
CA ARG A 8 -15.53 -52.84 -26.48
C ARG A 8 -15.99 -51.49 -25.95
N THR A 9 -16.23 -51.41 -24.65
CA THR A 9 -16.38 -50.13 -23.93
C THR A 9 -15.03 -49.42 -23.85
N ALA A 10 -14.87 -48.33 -24.61
CA ALA A 10 -13.72 -47.44 -24.49
C ALA A 10 -13.87 -46.62 -23.24
N VAL A 11 -13.06 -46.93 -22.22
CA VAL A 11 -12.95 -46.08 -21.00
C VAL A 11 -12.10 -44.87 -21.39
N LEU A 12 -12.75 -43.73 -21.57
CA LEU A 12 -12.06 -42.41 -21.65
C LEU A 12 -11.60 -42.05 -20.25
N SER A 13 -10.33 -42.28 -19.94
CA SER A 13 -9.68 -41.74 -18.75
C SER A 13 -9.51 -40.23 -18.92
N ALA A 14 -10.40 -39.48 -18.29
CA ALA A 14 -10.21 -38.02 -18.12
C ALA A 14 -9.10 -37.81 -17.07
N ALA A 15 -7.89 -37.54 -17.53
CA ALA A 15 -6.83 -37.08 -16.66
C ALA A 15 -7.21 -35.67 -16.14
N LEU A 16 -7.72 -35.62 -14.92
CA LEU A 16 -7.92 -34.37 -14.15
C LEU A 16 -6.52 -33.90 -13.74
N VAL A 17 -5.92 -33.02 -14.53
CA VAL A 17 -4.73 -32.29 -14.13
C VAL A 17 -5.20 -31.33 -13.03
N ALA A 18 -5.03 -31.72 -11.76
CA ALA A 18 -5.10 -30.82 -10.64
C ALA A 18 -3.95 -29.81 -10.78
N LEU A 19 -4.24 -28.63 -11.33
CA LEU A 19 -3.37 -27.47 -11.14
C LEU A 19 -3.41 -27.21 -9.63
N THR A 20 -2.41 -27.68 -8.90
CA THR A 20 -2.12 -27.14 -7.58
C THR A 20 -1.75 -25.69 -7.83
N ALA A 21 -2.70 -24.79 -7.54
CA ALA A 21 -2.38 -23.39 -7.37
C ALA A 21 -1.43 -23.34 -6.18
N VAL A 22 -0.13 -23.39 -6.45
CA VAL A 22 0.88 -22.89 -5.53
C VAL A 22 0.48 -21.44 -5.40
N GLY A 23 -0.13 -21.07 -4.27
CA GLY A 23 -0.40 -19.69 -3.94
C GLY A 23 0.96 -18.97 -3.96
N SER A 24 1.31 -18.43 -5.10
CA SER A 24 2.35 -17.41 -5.18
C SER A 24 1.87 -16.34 -4.21
N ALA A 25 2.66 -16.10 -3.16
CA ALA A 25 2.51 -14.89 -2.36
C ALA A 25 2.29 -13.77 -3.37
N GLN A 26 1.08 -13.21 -3.41
CA GLN A 26 0.74 -12.23 -4.44
C GLN A 26 1.76 -11.12 -4.30
N ALA A 27 2.54 -10.97 -5.33
CA ALA A 27 3.59 -10.00 -5.43
C ALA A 27 2.93 -8.62 -5.44
N GLN A 28 2.73 -8.02 -4.25
CA GLN A 28 2.11 -6.70 -4.11
C GLN A 28 3.02 -5.64 -4.72
N ALA A 29 2.51 -4.91 -5.71
CA ALA A 29 3.20 -3.77 -6.29
C ALA A 29 3.13 -2.58 -5.32
N LEU A 30 4.30 -2.05 -4.96
CA LEU A 30 4.47 -0.97 -4.00
C LEU A 30 5.12 0.23 -4.67
N VAL A 31 4.80 1.41 -4.14
CA VAL A 31 5.42 2.69 -4.50
C VAL A 31 6.09 3.27 -3.27
N GLY A 32 7.37 3.58 -3.39
CA GLY A 32 8.15 4.21 -2.33
C GLY A 32 8.52 5.65 -2.69
N LEU A 33 8.66 6.49 -1.66
CA LEU A 33 9.34 7.76 -1.72
C LEU A 33 10.79 7.56 -1.26
N THR A 34 11.76 7.86 -2.11
CA THR A 34 13.17 7.75 -1.70
C THR A 34 13.64 9.00 -0.94
N SER A 35 14.67 8.85 -0.10
CA SER A 35 15.31 9.98 0.59
C SER A 35 15.91 11.02 -0.38
N SER A 36 16.19 10.64 -1.64
CA SER A 36 16.60 11.54 -2.71
C SER A 36 15.44 12.19 -3.47
N ASN A 37 14.21 12.11 -2.94
CA ASN A 37 13.01 12.69 -3.52
C ASN A 37 12.70 12.14 -4.92
N GLN A 38 12.70 10.82 -5.05
CA GLN A 38 12.28 10.09 -6.24
C GLN A 38 11.08 9.19 -5.91
N ILE A 39 10.25 8.92 -6.91
CA ILE A 39 9.28 7.83 -6.85
C ILE A 39 9.97 6.55 -7.29
N THR A 40 9.83 5.50 -6.51
CA THR A 40 10.33 4.17 -6.84
C THR A 40 9.20 3.16 -6.81
N ARG A 41 9.21 2.22 -7.77
CA ARG A 41 8.24 1.12 -7.86
C ARG A 41 8.98 -0.20 -7.74
N PHE A 42 8.45 -1.08 -6.93
CA PHE A 42 9.02 -2.41 -6.69
C PHE A 42 7.93 -3.39 -6.26
N ASN A 43 8.30 -4.65 -6.23
CA ASN A 43 7.42 -5.71 -5.76
C ASN A 43 7.78 -6.11 -4.35
N ALA A 44 6.79 -6.37 -3.49
CA ALA A 44 7.02 -6.78 -2.11
C ALA A 44 7.83 -8.09 -2.00
N ALA A 45 7.74 -8.98 -2.98
CA ALA A 45 8.51 -10.21 -3.01
C ALA A 45 9.98 -10.03 -3.43
N THR A 46 10.31 -8.92 -4.11
CA THR A 46 11.66 -8.62 -4.61
C THR A 46 12.02 -7.15 -4.41
N PRO A 47 12.05 -6.63 -3.18
CA PRO A 47 12.19 -5.20 -2.91
C PRO A 47 13.52 -4.61 -3.40
N GLY A 48 14.56 -5.43 -3.56
CA GLY A 48 15.84 -5.01 -4.14
C GLY A 48 15.80 -4.74 -5.65
N THR A 49 14.73 -5.15 -6.35
CA THR A 49 14.54 -4.87 -7.77
C THR A 49 13.51 -3.76 -7.94
N SER A 50 13.96 -2.58 -8.31
CA SER A 50 13.10 -1.39 -8.39
C SER A 50 13.35 -0.55 -9.63
N THR A 51 12.37 0.28 -9.98
CA THR A 51 12.48 1.31 -11.02
C THR A 51 12.16 2.65 -10.40
N SER A 52 13.08 3.61 -10.50
CA SER A 52 12.93 4.94 -9.91
C SER A 52 12.85 6.01 -10.99
N VAL A 53 12.04 7.05 -10.73
CA VAL A 53 11.92 8.25 -11.57
C VAL A 53 12.05 9.50 -10.70
N ALA A 54 12.70 10.53 -11.22
CA ALA A 54 12.82 11.80 -10.52
C ALA A 54 11.46 12.50 -10.42
N ILE A 55 11.16 13.10 -9.27
CA ILE A 55 9.97 13.94 -9.11
C ILE A 55 10.24 15.28 -9.78
N THR A 56 9.30 15.70 -10.63
CA THR A 56 9.32 16.98 -11.35
C THR A 56 8.05 17.78 -11.05
N GLY A 57 8.03 19.08 -11.33
CA GLY A 57 6.84 19.93 -11.12
C GLY A 57 6.69 20.49 -9.70
N LEU A 58 7.59 20.17 -8.77
CA LEU A 58 7.68 20.85 -7.48
C LEU A 58 8.33 22.22 -7.62
N LEU A 59 8.11 23.10 -6.63
CA LEU A 59 8.88 24.34 -6.55
C LEU A 59 10.36 24.03 -6.26
N ALA A 60 11.23 24.97 -6.62
CA ALA A 60 12.66 24.81 -6.40
C ALA A 60 12.98 24.57 -4.91
N GLY A 61 13.71 23.49 -4.63
CA GLY A 61 14.09 23.10 -3.27
C GLY A 61 13.01 22.34 -2.47
N GLU A 62 11.79 22.17 -3.02
CA GLU A 62 10.77 21.35 -2.36
C GLU A 62 11.09 19.86 -2.46
N ARG A 63 10.67 19.15 -1.40
CA ARG A 63 10.67 17.68 -1.35
C ARG A 63 9.42 17.19 -0.62
N PHE A 64 8.97 16.01 -0.97
CA PHE A 64 7.93 15.33 -0.23
C PHE A 64 8.43 14.86 1.15
N VAL A 65 7.54 14.86 2.13
CA VAL A 65 7.73 14.26 3.45
C VAL A 65 7.03 12.91 3.58
N GLY A 66 6.09 12.63 2.67
CA GLY A 66 5.40 11.36 2.57
C GLY A 66 4.42 11.41 1.41
N LEU A 67 3.89 10.25 1.05
CA LEU A 67 2.92 10.05 -0.01
C LEU A 67 1.94 8.94 0.35
N ASP A 68 0.74 8.98 -0.23
CA ASP A 68 -0.23 7.91 -0.13
C ASP A 68 -1.17 7.87 -1.34
N LEU A 69 -1.70 6.67 -1.62
CA LEU A 69 -2.72 6.44 -2.63
C LEU A 69 -4.09 6.82 -2.09
N ARG A 70 -4.72 7.81 -2.70
CA ARG A 70 -6.08 8.19 -2.37
C ARG A 70 -7.09 7.16 -2.91
N PRO A 71 -7.86 6.48 -2.05
CA PRO A 71 -8.73 5.39 -2.47
C PRO A 71 -9.85 5.82 -3.43
N SER A 72 -10.47 6.99 -3.20
CA SER A 72 -11.66 7.42 -3.95
C SER A 72 -11.39 7.80 -5.41
N ASN A 73 -10.15 8.12 -5.77
CA ASN A 73 -9.79 8.52 -7.14
C ASN A 73 -8.57 7.79 -7.71
N ASN A 74 -8.02 6.82 -6.97
CA ASN A 74 -6.89 5.99 -7.38
C ASN A 74 -5.67 6.82 -7.85
N THR A 75 -5.35 7.89 -7.13
CA THR A 75 -4.26 8.81 -7.45
C THR A 75 -3.33 8.97 -6.24
N ILE A 76 -2.03 8.97 -6.46
CA ILE A 76 -1.05 9.19 -5.38
C ILE A 76 -0.96 10.69 -5.09
N TYR A 77 -1.08 11.02 -3.81
CA TYR A 77 -0.88 12.35 -3.25
C TYR A 77 0.37 12.38 -2.40
N GLY A 78 1.01 13.54 -2.32
CA GLY A 78 2.12 13.79 -1.43
C GLY A 78 2.03 15.16 -0.78
N ILE A 79 2.57 15.27 0.43
CA ILE A 79 2.74 16.54 1.16
C ILE A 79 4.21 16.90 1.15
N THR A 80 4.52 18.18 0.92
CA THR A 80 5.89 18.70 0.91
C THR A 80 6.26 19.38 2.23
N PHE A 81 7.56 19.59 2.45
CA PHE A 81 8.10 20.39 3.55
C PHE A 81 7.57 21.81 3.59
N SER A 82 7.17 22.36 2.46
CA SER A 82 6.58 23.69 2.35
C SER A 82 5.07 23.70 2.62
N ASN A 83 4.52 22.61 3.18
CA ASN A 83 3.10 22.46 3.48
C ASN A 83 2.22 22.63 2.22
N ARG A 84 2.60 21.97 1.14
CA ARG A 84 1.87 21.96 -0.11
C ARG A 84 1.49 20.52 -0.47
N ILE A 85 0.34 20.37 -1.10
CA ILE A 85 -0.21 19.10 -1.54
C ILE A 85 -0.07 19.02 -3.05
N TYR A 86 0.43 17.88 -3.53
CA TYR A 86 0.55 17.57 -4.95
C TYR A 86 -0.04 16.19 -5.21
N THR A 87 -0.56 15.95 -6.42
CA THR A 87 -0.67 14.60 -6.97
C THR A 87 0.65 14.25 -7.64
N VAL A 88 0.98 12.97 -7.74
CA VAL A 88 2.19 12.51 -8.42
C VAL A 88 1.91 11.28 -9.26
N ASN A 89 2.44 11.26 -10.49
CA ASN A 89 2.37 10.10 -11.36
C ASN A 89 3.54 9.14 -11.06
N GLU A 90 3.23 7.93 -10.65
CA GLU A 90 4.24 6.95 -10.25
C GLU A 90 5.16 6.48 -11.38
N PHE A 91 4.76 6.65 -12.64
CA PHE A 91 5.53 6.21 -13.82
C PHE A 91 6.46 7.28 -14.36
N THR A 92 6.05 8.55 -14.26
CA THR A 92 6.80 9.69 -14.84
C THR A 92 7.44 10.57 -13.78
N GLY A 93 7.02 10.46 -12.51
CA GLY A 93 7.43 11.36 -11.43
C GLY A 93 6.82 12.77 -11.54
N ALA A 94 5.94 13.03 -12.52
CA ALA A 94 5.33 14.35 -12.70
C ALA A 94 4.39 14.65 -11.51
N ALA A 95 4.70 15.72 -10.76
CA ALA A 95 3.88 16.23 -9.68
C ALA A 95 3.05 17.42 -10.17
N THR A 96 1.77 17.45 -9.77
CA THR A 96 0.84 18.53 -10.08
C THR A 96 0.34 19.14 -8.77
N PHE A 97 0.47 20.44 -8.63
CA PHE A 97 0.03 21.19 -7.45
C PHE A 97 -1.50 21.09 -7.28
N VAL A 98 -1.94 20.83 -6.06
CA VAL A 98 -3.36 20.76 -5.69
C VAL A 98 -3.72 21.94 -4.80
N ALA A 99 -3.09 22.07 -3.64
CA ALA A 99 -3.42 23.10 -2.65
C ALA A 99 -2.24 23.43 -1.73
N ALA A 100 -2.22 24.64 -1.19
CA ALA A 100 -1.40 24.97 -0.03
C ALA A 100 -2.19 24.66 1.25
N MET A 101 -1.50 24.10 2.26
CA MET A 101 -2.12 23.83 3.55
C MET A 101 -2.41 25.13 4.30
N SER A 102 -3.56 25.18 4.98
CA SER A 102 -4.03 26.38 5.70
C SER A 102 -3.21 26.70 6.97
N SER A 103 -2.38 25.77 7.42
CA SER A 103 -1.44 25.96 8.51
C SER A 103 -0.15 25.18 8.28
N ALA A 104 0.94 25.60 8.92
CA ALA A 104 2.23 24.93 8.88
C ALA A 104 2.22 23.69 9.79
N ALA A 105 1.59 22.59 9.33
CA ALA A 105 1.56 21.32 10.04
C ALA A 105 2.92 20.59 9.95
N VAL A 106 3.55 20.60 8.77
CA VAL A 106 4.89 20.06 8.58
C VAL A 106 5.92 21.05 9.10
N THR A 107 6.57 20.72 10.18
CA THR A 107 7.61 21.55 10.82
C THR A 107 8.84 20.71 11.14
N GLY A 108 10.02 21.23 10.82
CA GLY A 108 11.30 20.58 11.16
C GLY A 108 11.59 19.29 10.41
N PHE A 109 12.78 18.75 10.67
CA PHE A 109 13.20 17.44 10.14
C PHE A 109 12.71 16.33 11.08
N GLN A 110 11.56 15.77 10.77
CA GLN A 110 10.90 14.70 11.51
C GLN A 110 10.53 13.57 10.57
N GLY A 111 10.28 12.35 11.12
CA GLY A 111 9.56 11.31 10.43
C GLY A 111 8.07 11.69 10.32
N TRP A 112 7.46 11.45 9.18
CA TRP A 112 6.06 11.75 8.91
C TRP A 112 5.35 10.51 8.37
N GLY A 113 4.25 10.13 9.02
CA GLY A 113 3.30 9.15 8.51
C GLY A 113 2.13 9.86 7.85
N ILE A 114 1.76 9.40 6.67
CA ILE A 114 0.67 9.97 5.85
C ILE A 114 -0.21 8.83 5.37
N ASP A 115 -1.55 8.97 5.49
CA ASP A 115 -2.47 7.99 4.96
C ASP A 115 -3.89 8.56 4.82
N PHE A 116 -4.61 8.18 3.76
CA PHE A 116 -5.99 8.59 3.53
C PHE A 116 -6.97 7.79 4.38
N ASN A 117 -7.88 8.47 5.08
CA ASN A 117 -9.02 7.83 5.72
C ASN A 117 -10.04 7.40 4.67
N PRO A 118 -10.17 6.09 4.36
CA PRO A 118 -11.00 5.65 3.24
C PRO A 118 -12.50 5.93 3.46
N VAL A 119 -12.99 5.87 4.69
CA VAL A 119 -14.39 6.20 5.00
C VAL A 119 -14.68 7.67 4.72
N ALA A 120 -13.84 8.55 5.24
CA ALA A 120 -14.02 9.99 5.10
C ALA A 120 -13.72 10.47 3.66
N ASP A 121 -12.79 9.83 2.97
CA ASP A 121 -12.44 10.16 1.59
C ASP A 121 -13.59 9.85 0.63
N PHE A 122 -14.20 8.67 0.71
CA PHE A 122 -15.37 8.32 -0.09
C PHE A 122 -16.63 9.12 0.30
N ALA A 123 -16.69 9.66 1.52
CA ALA A 123 -17.71 10.62 1.93
C ALA A 123 -17.48 12.04 1.37
N GLY A 124 -16.44 12.25 0.57
CA GLY A 124 -16.16 13.51 -0.13
C GLY A 124 -15.31 14.51 0.66
N THR A 125 -14.82 14.15 1.85
CA THR A 125 -14.01 15.08 2.67
C THR A 125 -12.52 15.06 2.33
N ALA A 126 -12.07 14.17 1.42
CA ALA A 126 -10.67 14.03 1.00
C ALA A 126 -9.68 13.99 2.18
N SER A 127 -10.03 13.26 3.24
CA SER A 127 -9.35 13.31 4.54
C SER A 127 -8.05 12.53 4.52
N LEU A 128 -6.94 13.25 4.59
CA LEU A 128 -5.58 12.74 4.74
C LEU A 128 -5.13 12.94 6.19
N ARG A 129 -4.66 11.87 6.84
CA ARG A 129 -4.00 11.93 8.13
C ARG A 129 -2.53 12.27 7.94
N LEU A 130 -2.02 13.17 8.78
CA LEU A 130 -0.60 13.51 8.85
C LEU A 130 -0.18 13.44 10.32
N VAL A 131 0.76 12.55 10.64
CA VAL A 131 1.30 12.37 11.99
C VAL A 131 2.81 12.54 11.95
N GLY A 132 3.34 13.37 12.83
CA GLY A 132 4.78 13.62 12.94
C GLY A 132 5.40 12.96 14.17
N SER A 133 6.65 12.53 14.08
CA SER A 133 7.39 11.92 15.20
C SER A 133 7.55 12.82 16.42
N GLY A 134 7.37 14.14 16.27
CA GLY A 134 7.28 15.09 17.36
C GLY A 134 5.93 15.16 18.09
N GLY A 135 4.98 14.29 17.74
CA GLY A 135 3.64 14.23 18.34
C GLY A 135 2.56 15.03 17.62
N GLY A 136 2.89 15.64 16.47
CA GLY A 136 1.90 16.34 15.65
C GLY A 136 0.85 15.36 15.10
N ASN A 137 -0.44 15.75 15.15
CA ASN A 137 -1.57 14.97 14.67
C ASN A 137 -2.54 15.88 13.91
N PHE A 138 -2.62 15.72 12.61
CA PHE A 138 -3.38 16.62 11.74
C PHE A 138 -4.30 15.84 10.80
N GLY A 139 -5.53 16.34 10.63
CA GLY A 139 -6.40 15.98 9.52
C GLY A 139 -6.25 17.02 8.42
N VAL A 140 -5.99 16.61 7.20
CA VAL A 140 -5.79 17.52 6.06
C VAL A 140 -6.81 17.20 4.99
N ASN A 141 -7.55 18.18 4.53
CA ASN A 141 -8.38 18.04 3.34
C ASN A 141 -7.47 18.14 2.09
N ALA A 142 -7.27 17.03 1.41
CA ALA A 142 -6.34 16.97 0.30
C ALA A 142 -6.78 17.76 -0.94
N ASN A 143 -8.05 18.14 -1.06
CA ASN A 143 -8.55 18.98 -2.17
C ASN A 143 -8.32 20.47 -1.92
N THR A 144 -8.44 20.91 -0.66
CA THR A 144 -8.46 22.35 -0.32
C THR A 144 -7.26 22.81 0.50
N GLY A 145 -6.49 21.87 1.06
CA GLY A 145 -5.41 22.16 1.99
C GLY A 145 -5.88 22.55 3.40
N ALA A 146 -7.18 22.52 3.69
CA ALA A 146 -7.69 22.84 5.02
C ALA A 146 -7.12 21.86 6.06
N VAL A 147 -6.53 22.39 7.14
CA VAL A 147 -5.90 21.61 8.22
C VAL A 147 -6.76 21.68 9.47
N THR A 148 -7.07 20.51 10.02
CA THR A 148 -7.64 20.34 11.36
C THR A 148 -6.54 19.87 12.30
N ILE A 149 -6.23 20.64 13.31
CA ILE A 149 -5.25 20.27 14.34
C ILE A 149 -5.94 19.35 15.34
N GLY A 150 -5.44 18.13 15.45
CA GLY A 150 -5.90 17.15 16.43
C GLY A 150 -5.16 17.27 17.76
N THR A 151 -5.61 16.52 18.76
CA THR A 151 -4.86 16.34 20.00
C THR A 151 -3.50 15.72 19.70
N PRO A 152 -2.40 16.27 20.22
CA PRO A 152 -1.08 15.68 20.06
C PRO A 152 -1.06 14.22 20.51
N VAL A 153 -0.35 13.40 19.74
CA VAL A 153 -0.09 11.99 20.09
C VAL A 153 1.27 11.84 20.77
N ALA A 154 1.60 10.66 21.26
CA ALA A 154 2.94 10.41 21.81
C ALA A 154 4.02 10.64 20.71
N THR A 155 5.21 11.01 21.14
CA THR A 155 6.37 11.15 20.24
C THR A 155 6.84 9.79 19.71
N GLY A 156 7.53 9.81 18.57
CA GLY A 156 8.10 8.61 17.96
C GLY A 156 7.23 7.96 16.88
N TYR A 157 5.98 8.38 16.67
CA TYR A 157 5.18 7.85 15.55
C TYR A 157 5.70 8.37 14.21
N THR A 158 6.18 7.46 13.36
CA THR A 158 6.80 7.75 12.06
C THR A 158 6.09 7.10 10.88
N GLY A 159 5.17 6.17 11.14
CA GLY A 159 4.35 5.53 10.13
C GLY A 159 2.91 5.40 10.61
N VAL A 160 1.94 5.68 9.75
CA VAL A 160 0.51 5.47 10.02
C VAL A 160 -0.14 4.84 8.81
N SER A 161 -1.14 3.98 9.03
CA SER A 161 -1.97 3.48 7.95
C SER A 161 -3.38 3.11 8.43
N TYR A 162 -4.39 3.53 7.68
CA TYR A 162 -5.78 3.16 7.88
C TYR A 162 -6.04 1.75 7.36
N THR A 163 -6.96 1.06 8.03
CA THR A 163 -7.45 -0.24 7.56
C THR A 163 -8.52 -0.08 6.49
N ASN A 164 -8.75 -1.19 5.77
CA ASN A 164 -9.84 -1.30 4.80
C ASN A 164 -9.75 -0.31 3.63
N SER A 165 -8.55 0.22 3.34
CA SER A 165 -8.31 1.06 2.16
C SER A 165 -8.54 0.24 0.88
N SER A 166 -9.61 0.56 0.15
CA SER A 166 -9.98 -0.08 -1.11
C SER A 166 -10.32 0.97 -2.15
N THR A 167 -9.85 0.79 -3.36
CA THR A 167 -10.15 1.70 -4.49
C THR A 167 -11.50 1.40 -5.16
N THR A 168 -12.21 0.35 -4.72
CA THR A 168 -13.46 -0.09 -5.34
C THR A 168 -14.74 0.40 -4.64
N GLY A 169 -14.59 1.03 -3.46
CA GLY A 169 -15.73 1.58 -2.73
C GLY A 169 -15.43 1.87 -1.25
N ALA A 170 -16.31 2.64 -0.63
CA ALA A 170 -16.21 3.00 0.79
C ALA A 170 -16.34 1.78 1.70
N PRO A 171 -15.40 1.57 2.64
CA PRO A 171 -15.58 0.56 3.68
C PRO A 171 -16.62 1.04 4.71
N ALA A 172 -17.22 0.07 5.43
CA ALA A 172 -18.17 0.38 6.51
C ALA A 172 -17.50 1.06 7.71
N SER A 173 -16.22 0.76 7.95
CA SER A 173 -15.43 1.32 9.05
C SER A 173 -13.94 1.27 8.72
N THR A 174 -13.16 2.05 9.47
CA THR A 174 -11.70 1.99 9.42
C THR A 174 -11.12 2.23 10.81
N GLY A 175 -9.95 1.68 11.09
CA GLY A 175 -9.10 2.01 12.22
C GLY A 175 -7.74 2.49 11.73
N LEU A 176 -6.93 3.06 12.59
CA LEU A 176 -5.62 3.59 12.25
C LEU A 176 -4.53 2.89 13.05
N TYR A 177 -3.59 2.30 12.34
CA TYR A 177 -2.36 1.74 12.92
C TYR A 177 -1.25 2.79 12.93
N TYR A 178 -0.35 2.66 13.90
CA TYR A 178 0.79 3.55 14.10
C TYR A 178 2.04 2.72 14.34
N ILE A 179 3.14 3.05 13.67
CA ILE A 179 4.49 2.56 14.00
C ILE A 179 5.20 3.63 14.83
N ASN A 180 5.68 3.25 16.01
CA ASN A 180 6.48 4.08 16.87
C ASN A 180 7.94 3.63 16.83
N SER A 181 8.83 4.47 16.28
CA SER A 181 10.26 4.19 16.15
C SER A 181 11.08 4.51 17.41
N THR A 182 10.47 5.07 18.45
CA THR A 182 11.15 5.29 19.74
C THR A 182 10.99 4.08 20.66
N THR A 183 9.87 3.36 20.53
CA THR A 183 9.54 2.21 21.38
C THR A 183 9.49 0.89 20.60
N ASP A 184 9.74 0.92 19.29
CA ASP A 184 9.71 -0.22 18.36
C ASP A 184 8.42 -1.00 18.44
N THR A 185 7.28 -0.29 18.44
CA THR A 185 5.97 -0.89 18.63
C THR A 185 5.00 -0.56 17.52
N LEU A 186 4.07 -1.49 17.29
CA LEU A 186 2.82 -1.25 16.59
C LEU A 186 1.74 -0.86 17.60
N SER A 187 0.96 0.16 17.28
CA SER A 187 -0.18 0.63 18.07
C SER A 187 -1.40 0.85 17.19
N PHE A 188 -2.58 0.96 17.80
CA PHE A 188 -3.85 1.06 17.08
C PHE A 188 -4.83 2.01 17.75
N ALA A 189 -5.59 2.76 16.94
CA ALA A 189 -6.77 3.51 17.35
C ALA A 189 -7.97 3.09 16.49
N ALA A 190 -9.07 2.69 17.13
CA ALA A 190 -10.26 2.22 16.41
C ALA A 190 -11.08 3.37 15.81
N THR A 191 -11.09 4.54 16.45
CA THR A 191 -11.90 5.71 16.07
C THR A 191 -11.28 6.99 16.62
N GLY A 192 -11.92 8.13 16.35
CA GLY A 192 -11.60 9.41 17.02
C GLY A 192 -10.24 9.99 16.61
N PHE A 193 -9.83 9.83 15.36
CA PHE A 193 -8.46 10.11 14.88
C PHE A 193 -7.96 11.54 15.12
N ASN A 194 -8.83 12.52 15.39
CA ASN A 194 -8.44 13.87 15.83
C ASN A 194 -8.18 13.94 17.33
N ASN A 195 -8.67 12.98 18.11
CA ASN A 195 -8.43 12.78 19.54
C ASN A 195 -8.37 11.27 19.83
N PRO A 196 -7.33 10.57 19.35
CA PRO A 196 -7.30 9.12 19.37
C PRO A 196 -6.99 8.56 20.75
N THR A 197 -7.66 7.46 21.10
CA THR A 197 -7.19 6.54 22.14
C THR A 197 -6.32 5.50 21.47
N ILE A 198 -5.00 5.65 21.61
CA ILE A 198 -4.01 4.77 20.98
C ILE A 198 -3.60 3.68 21.98
N THR A 199 -3.75 2.43 21.57
CA THR A 199 -3.37 1.25 22.37
C THR A 199 -2.22 0.53 21.70
N THR A 200 -1.16 0.22 22.45
CA THR A 200 -0.04 -0.59 21.95
C THR A 200 -0.49 -2.03 21.74
N ILE A 201 -0.19 -2.58 20.56
CA ILE A 201 -0.45 -3.98 20.22
C ILE A 201 0.74 -4.85 20.64
N GLY A 202 1.95 -4.48 20.22
CA GLY A 202 3.15 -5.22 20.58
C GLY A 202 4.40 -4.72 19.89
N SER A 203 5.54 -5.38 20.19
CA SER A 203 6.84 -5.04 19.63
C SER A 203 6.95 -5.47 18.17
N LEU A 204 7.65 -4.65 17.38
CA LEU A 204 8.06 -4.99 16.00
C LEU A 204 9.15 -6.08 15.98
N GLY A 205 9.90 -6.23 17.10
CA GLY A 205 11.00 -7.19 17.19
C GLY A 205 12.25 -6.77 16.45
N VAL A 206 12.32 -5.52 16.00
CA VAL A 206 13.48 -4.88 15.35
C VAL A 206 13.64 -3.47 15.88
N ASP A 207 14.86 -2.98 15.98
CA ASP A 207 15.18 -1.59 16.37
C ASP A 207 15.01 -0.67 15.18
N VAL A 208 13.97 0.18 15.22
CA VAL A 208 13.52 1.01 14.10
C VAL A 208 14.00 2.44 14.28
N LEU A 209 14.76 2.92 13.32
CA LEU A 209 15.15 4.33 13.24
C LEU A 209 13.97 5.18 12.74
N SER A 210 14.15 6.49 12.63
CA SER A 210 13.14 7.41 12.10
C SER A 210 12.95 7.28 10.58
N ALA A 211 11.88 7.86 10.05
CA ALA A 211 11.54 7.92 8.62
C ALA A 211 11.17 6.57 8.01
N ASN A 212 9.93 6.19 8.18
CA ASN A 212 9.38 4.90 7.73
C ASN A 212 8.18 5.13 6.83
N GLY A 213 7.96 4.20 5.90
CA GLY A 213 6.70 4.06 5.17
C GLY A 213 5.90 2.90 5.75
N PHE A 214 4.59 3.03 5.82
CA PHE A 214 3.71 1.97 6.33
C PHE A 214 2.40 1.95 5.57
N GLU A 215 1.95 0.77 5.16
CA GLU A 215 0.75 0.57 4.36
C GLU A 215 -0.02 -0.66 4.81
N VAL A 216 -1.33 -0.54 5.00
CA VAL A 216 -2.26 -1.63 5.33
C VAL A 216 -3.29 -1.77 4.22
N LEU A 217 -3.26 -2.90 3.54
CA LEU A 217 -4.13 -3.19 2.40
C LEU A 217 -5.55 -3.57 2.84
N SER A 218 -6.50 -3.46 1.92
CA SER A 218 -7.91 -3.84 2.15
C SER A 218 -8.11 -5.31 2.55
N ASN A 219 -7.19 -6.19 2.18
CA ASN A 219 -7.20 -7.61 2.57
C ASN A 219 -6.54 -7.90 3.93
N GLY A 220 -6.07 -6.85 4.64
CA GLY A 220 -5.42 -6.95 5.95
C GLY A 220 -3.93 -7.28 5.90
N MET A 221 -3.31 -7.44 4.73
CA MET A 221 -1.85 -7.48 4.64
C MET A 221 -1.27 -6.10 4.97
N ALA A 222 -0.15 -6.09 5.68
CA ALA A 222 0.52 -4.85 6.06
C ALA A 222 2.00 -4.92 5.73
N PHE A 223 2.52 -3.81 5.16
CA PHE A 223 3.91 -3.66 4.75
C PHE A 223 4.51 -2.42 5.39
N ALA A 224 5.74 -2.55 5.88
CA ALA A 224 6.49 -1.42 6.40
C ALA A 224 7.89 -1.36 5.77
N ALA A 225 8.24 -0.18 5.28
CA ALA A 225 9.58 0.16 4.85
C ALA A 225 10.32 0.73 6.05
N LEU A 226 11.09 -0.10 6.76
CA LEU A 226 11.75 0.25 8.01
C LEU A 226 13.24 0.51 7.78
N ASN A 227 13.70 1.64 8.32
CA ASN A 227 15.13 1.92 8.48
C ASN A 227 15.52 1.40 9.86
N VAL A 228 16.19 0.26 9.90
CA VAL A 228 16.54 -0.44 11.16
C VAL A 228 18.00 -0.24 11.51
N ASP A 229 18.32 -0.22 12.82
CA ASP A 229 19.70 -0.15 13.31
C ASP A 229 20.37 -1.53 13.20
N ASN A 230 20.87 -1.83 12.00
CA ASN A 230 21.57 -3.07 11.68
C ASN A 230 22.96 -2.84 11.02
N GLY A 231 23.47 -1.62 11.13
CA GLY A 231 24.70 -1.20 10.48
C GLY A 231 24.57 -0.90 8.97
N SER A 232 23.37 -0.98 8.40
CA SER A 232 23.07 -0.61 7.03
C SER A 232 22.18 0.65 6.99
N ALA A 233 22.52 1.60 6.11
CA ALA A 233 21.67 2.75 5.85
C ALA A 233 20.48 2.41 4.92
N ALA A 234 20.43 1.21 4.35
CA ALA A 234 19.39 0.81 3.42
C ALA A 234 18.10 0.42 4.16
N THR A 235 16.96 0.81 3.59
CA THR A 235 15.65 0.41 4.08
C THR A 235 15.41 -1.07 3.84
N SER A 236 14.80 -1.74 4.81
CA SER A 236 14.30 -3.10 4.68
C SER A 236 12.78 -3.11 4.64
N LEU A 237 12.20 -3.93 3.75
CA LEU A 237 10.76 -4.15 3.68
C LEU A 237 10.37 -5.30 4.60
N TYR A 238 9.36 -5.07 5.42
CA TYR A 238 8.77 -6.05 6.32
C TYR A 238 7.30 -6.25 6.06
N SER A 239 6.79 -7.46 6.29
CA SER A 239 5.38 -7.66 6.58
C SER A 239 5.14 -7.48 8.07
N ILE A 240 4.01 -6.86 8.43
CA ILE A 240 3.65 -6.60 9.83
C ILE A 240 2.45 -7.43 10.22
N ASN A 241 2.57 -8.17 11.30
CA ASN A 241 1.43 -8.87 11.91
C ASN A 241 0.59 -7.87 12.72
N LEU A 242 -0.58 -7.51 12.22
CA LEU A 242 -1.44 -6.50 12.83
C LEU A 242 -2.02 -6.91 14.19
N GLY A 243 -2.02 -8.20 14.51
CA GLY A 243 -2.51 -8.72 15.81
C GLY A 243 -1.43 -8.79 16.90
N THR A 244 -0.15 -8.84 16.53
CA THR A 244 0.96 -9.00 17.49
C THR A 244 2.00 -7.88 17.42
N GLY A 245 2.03 -7.12 16.35
CA GLY A 245 3.06 -6.11 16.05
C GLY A 245 4.28 -6.68 15.34
N ALA A 246 4.51 -7.99 15.37
CA ALA A 246 5.74 -8.60 14.88
C ALA A 246 6.02 -8.28 13.41
N ALA A 247 7.25 -7.81 13.12
CA ALA A 247 7.77 -7.56 11.79
C ALA A 247 8.55 -8.77 11.26
N THR A 248 8.23 -9.20 10.04
CA THR A 248 8.93 -10.28 9.33
C THR A 248 9.61 -9.72 8.10
N LEU A 249 10.93 -9.87 7.99
CA LEU A 249 11.72 -9.36 6.88
C LEU A 249 11.31 -10.03 5.56
N LEU A 250 11.00 -9.21 4.55
CA LEU A 250 10.75 -9.65 3.17
C LEU A 250 12.00 -9.48 2.30
N GLY A 251 12.78 -8.44 2.54
CA GLY A 251 14.03 -8.18 1.83
C GLY A 251 14.50 -6.73 1.99
N GLN A 252 15.69 -6.45 1.48
CA GLN A 252 16.29 -5.13 1.52
C GLN A 252 16.01 -4.36 0.23
N TYR A 253 15.64 -3.09 0.35
CA TYR A 253 15.58 -2.14 -0.77
C TYR A 253 16.99 -1.57 -1.03
N ASN A 254 17.34 -1.34 -2.30
CA ASN A 254 18.64 -0.78 -2.66
C ASN A 254 18.65 0.75 -2.49
N GLY A 255 18.63 1.24 -1.26
CA GLY A 255 18.59 2.65 -0.91
C GLY A 255 17.77 2.93 0.33
N THR A 256 17.37 4.19 0.53
CA THR A 256 16.59 4.62 1.70
C THR A 256 15.22 5.13 1.25
N LEU A 257 14.17 4.60 1.85
CA LEU A 257 12.78 5.05 1.68
C LEU A 257 12.33 5.90 2.87
N SER A 258 11.50 6.90 2.60
CA SER A 258 10.85 7.77 3.60
C SER A 258 9.32 7.76 3.49
N GLY A 259 8.74 6.97 2.58
CA GLY A 259 7.31 6.78 2.41
C GLY A 259 7.03 5.51 1.63
N LEU A 260 5.85 4.94 1.82
CA LEU A 260 5.39 3.72 1.16
C LEU A 260 3.89 3.81 0.93
N THR A 261 3.44 3.38 -0.24
CA THR A 261 2.04 3.15 -0.56
C THR A 261 1.92 2.06 -1.63
N ILE A 262 0.69 1.73 -2.03
CA ILE A 262 0.46 0.76 -3.11
C ILE A 262 0.52 1.42 -4.49
N SER A 263 0.84 0.62 -5.52
CA SER A 263 0.77 1.04 -6.91
C SER A 263 -0.69 1.12 -7.40
N VAL A 264 -0.99 2.12 -8.22
CA VAL A 264 -2.30 2.29 -8.86
C VAL A 264 -2.61 1.22 -9.91
N VAL A 265 -1.62 0.48 -10.35
CA VAL A 265 -1.75 -0.50 -11.43
C VAL A 265 -1.83 -1.92 -10.88
N PRO A 266 -2.88 -2.68 -11.26
CA PRO A 266 -2.93 -4.12 -10.96
C PRO A 266 -1.72 -4.83 -11.53
N GLU A 267 -1.21 -5.85 -10.83
CA GLU A 267 -0.04 -6.60 -11.26
C GLU A 267 -0.21 -7.26 -12.63
N PRO A 268 0.88 -7.43 -13.40
CA PRO A 268 0.84 -8.16 -14.68
C PRO A 268 0.23 -9.55 -14.58
N GLY A 269 0.36 -10.20 -13.40
CA GLY A 269 -0.28 -11.48 -13.10
C GLY A 269 -1.81 -11.43 -13.14
N THR A 270 -2.42 -10.34 -12.72
CA THR A 270 -3.88 -10.14 -12.76
C THR A 270 -4.38 -10.11 -14.20
N TYR A 271 -3.69 -9.40 -15.09
CA TYR A 271 -4.01 -9.38 -16.52
C TYR A 271 -3.79 -10.75 -17.18
N ALA A 272 -2.71 -11.47 -16.82
CA ALA A 272 -2.44 -12.80 -17.32
C ALA A 272 -3.52 -13.80 -16.91
N LEU A 273 -3.97 -13.78 -15.65
CA LEU A 273 -5.06 -14.62 -15.16
C LEU A 273 -6.40 -14.27 -15.82
N MET A 274 -6.69 -12.99 -16.00
CA MET A 274 -7.89 -12.51 -16.71
C MET A 274 -7.90 -13.00 -18.17
N LEU A 275 -6.79 -12.87 -18.89
CA LEU A 275 -6.64 -13.35 -20.26
C LEU A 275 -6.73 -14.88 -20.33
N ALA A 276 -6.13 -15.60 -19.40
CA ALA A 276 -6.24 -17.06 -19.30
C ALA A 276 -7.70 -17.48 -19.03
N GLY A 277 -8.40 -16.78 -18.12
CA GLY A 277 -9.81 -17.01 -17.83
C GLY A 277 -10.72 -16.76 -19.06
N LEU A 278 -10.53 -15.64 -19.75
CA LEU A 278 -11.23 -15.34 -21.00
C LEU A 278 -10.93 -16.37 -22.10
N GLY A 279 -9.68 -16.83 -22.21
CA GLY A 279 -9.26 -17.88 -23.14
C GLY A 279 -9.99 -19.20 -22.86
N LEU A 280 -10.11 -19.62 -21.61
CA LEU A 280 -10.83 -20.84 -21.21
C LEU A 280 -12.35 -20.73 -21.49
N VAL A 281 -12.94 -19.58 -21.21
CA VAL A 281 -14.37 -19.33 -21.53
C VAL A 281 -14.61 -19.37 -23.03
N GLY A 282 -13.78 -18.68 -23.83
CA GLY A 282 -13.89 -18.68 -25.30
C GLY A 282 -13.70 -20.09 -25.90
N PHE A 283 -12.73 -20.86 -25.39
CA PHE A 283 -12.52 -22.25 -25.83
C PHE A 283 -13.71 -23.15 -25.47
N SER A 284 -14.29 -22.99 -24.29
CA SER A 284 -15.48 -23.74 -23.85
C SER A 284 -16.72 -23.39 -24.68
N ALA A 285 -16.92 -22.13 -25.02
CA ALA A 285 -18.00 -21.66 -25.88
C ALA A 285 -17.88 -22.23 -27.31
N LYS A 286 -16.67 -22.19 -27.89
CA LYS A 286 -16.41 -22.77 -29.23
C LYS A 286 -16.72 -24.27 -29.28
N ARG A 287 -16.38 -25.03 -28.21
CA ARG A 287 -16.70 -26.48 -28.12
C ARG A 287 -18.20 -26.75 -28.06
N ARG A 288 -19.00 -25.88 -27.43
CA ARG A 288 -20.47 -26.01 -27.36
C ARG A 288 -21.12 -25.74 -28.72
N LEU A 289 -20.69 -24.68 -29.41
CA LEU A 289 -21.20 -24.34 -30.75
C LEU A 289 -20.90 -25.40 -31.80
N GLY A 290 -19.72 -26.03 -31.75
CA GLY A 290 -19.37 -27.14 -32.66
C GLY A 290 -20.11 -28.45 -32.40
N ARG A 291 -20.88 -28.60 -31.30
CA ARG A 291 -21.73 -29.75 -31.01
C ARG A 291 -23.18 -29.61 -31.47
N VAL A 292 -23.62 -28.37 -31.78
CA VAL A 292 -25.00 -28.07 -32.23
C VAL A 292 -25.14 -28.18 -33.75
N SER A 293 -24.03 -28.25 -34.49
CA SER A 293 -23.98 -28.33 -35.97
C SER A 293 -23.69 -29.72 -36.51
N ARG A 294 -23.95 -30.77 -35.72
CA ARG A 294 -23.93 -32.18 -36.20
C ARG A 294 -25.22 -32.90 -35.89
#